data_346c5e2723a756ff562891fa44b55e07
#
_entry.id   346c5e2723a756ff562891fa44b55e07
#
_cell.length_a   1.000
_cell.length_b   1.000
_cell.length_c   1.000
_cell.angle_alpha   90.00
_cell.angle_beta   90.00
_cell.angle_gamma   90.00
#
_symmetry.space_group_name_H-M   'P 1'
#
loop_
_entity.id
_entity.type
_entity.pdbx_description
1 polymer ?
#
loop_
_entity_poly.entity_id
_entity_poly.type
_entity_poly.pdbx_seq_one_letter_code
_entity_poly.pdbx_strand_id
1 'polypeptide(L)'
;IKAVSALFRKEGSDAWYKYDAEQIIPAGEVCEKCGASEWEKDTDIMDVWFDSGSTHAAVLDERPELRFPADMYMEGGDQFRGWFQSSLLTSVASKGCAPYKSVLCHGWVVDEQGKQMHKSAGNGVEPSEIIKDYGADIIRLWVASSDYTVDVRAGKNIFKQLSEAYRKIRNTARFILGNLDGFDPNTDCVADDQLQDIDRWALAALDDLIVNTN
;
A
#
# COMPACT_ATOMS: atom_id res chain seq x y z
N ILE A 1 -30.07 -10.58 13.30
CA ILE A 1 -28.99 -10.09 12.41
C ILE A 1 -29.50 -8.98 11.50
N LYS A 2 -30.59 -9.18 10.70
CA LYS A 2 -31.08 -8.18 9.73
C LYS A 2 -31.42 -6.83 10.35
N ALA A 3 -32.06 -6.78 11.53
CA ALA A 3 -32.38 -5.54 12.22
C ALA A 3 -31.12 -4.77 12.67
N VAL A 4 -30.16 -5.48 13.25
CA VAL A 4 -28.87 -4.90 13.65
C VAL A 4 -28.10 -4.36 12.44
N SER A 5 -28.05 -5.14 11.35
CA SER A 5 -27.40 -4.73 10.11
C SER A 5 -28.03 -3.46 9.50
N ALA A 6 -29.36 -3.37 9.52
CA ALA A 6 -30.07 -2.19 9.04
C ALA A 6 -29.80 -0.95 9.92
N LEU A 7 -29.76 -1.13 11.24
CA LEU A 7 -29.42 -0.06 12.18
C LEU A 7 -28.00 0.44 11.97
N PHE A 8 -27.02 -0.47 11.84
CA PHE A 8 -25.62 -0.11 11.62
C PHE A 8 -25.37 0.60 10.29
N ARG A 9 -26.11 0.21 9.24
CA ARG A 9 -26.05 0.94 7.94
C ARG A 9 -26.55 2.38 8.06
N LYS A 10 -27.49 2.62 8.93
CA LYS A 10 -28.10 3.95 9.13
C LYS A 10 -27.31 4.84 10.08
N GLU A 11 -26.84 4.30 11.19
CA GLU A 11 -26.30 5.06 12.31
C GLU A 11 -24.85 4.72 12.70
N GLY A 12 -24.23 3.75 12.02
CA GLY A 12 -22.91 3.23 12.36
C GLY A 12 -22.95 2.19 13.49
N SER A 13 -21.80 1.56 13.74
CA SER A 13 -21.68 0.49 14.75
C SER A 13 -21.83 0.98 16.19
N ASP A 14 -21.60 2.27 16.45
CA ASP A 14 -21.79 2.87 17.78
C ASP A 14 -23.25 2.79 18.26
N ALA A 15 -24.19 2.57 17.35
CA ALA A 15 -25.60 2.30 17.67
C ALA A 15 -25.76 1.10 18.62
N TRP A 16 -24.82 0.13 18.59
CA TRP A 16 -24.82 -0.99 19.53
C TRP A 16 -24.72 -0.56 20.99
N TYR A 17 -23.96 0.48 21.26
CA TYR A 17 -23.78 1.02 22.62
C TYR A 17 -24.82 2.06 22.99
N LYS A 18 -25.48 2.68 22.00
CA LYS A 18 -26.45 3.74 22.19
C LYS A 18 -27.85 3.25 22.55
N TYR A 19 -28.25 2.11 22.03
CA TYR A 19 -29.59 1.57 22.17
C TYR A 19 -29.61 0.30 23.02
N ASP A 20 -30.70 0.09 23.79
CA ASP A 20 -30.91 -1.16 24.52
C ASP A 20 -31.42 -2.29 23.59
N ALA A 21 -31.36 -3.55 24.08
CA ALA A 21 -31.75 -4.71 23.28
C ALA A 21 -33.17 -4.62 22.73
N GLU A 22 -34.11 -4.15 23.55
CA GLU A 22 -35.52 -3.98 23.21
C GLU A 22 -35.76 -2.91 22.12
N GLN A 23 -34.84 -1.97 21.99
CA GLN A 23 -34.91 -0.93 20.96
C GLN A 23 -34.32 -1.39 19.61
N ILE A 24 -33.44 -2.40 19.65
CA ILE A 24 -32.78 -2.94 18.45
C ILE A 24 -33.57 -4.07 17.84
N ILE A 25 -34.17 -4.91 18.67
CA ILE A 25 -34.89 -6.10 18.23
C ILE A 25 -36.35 -5.74 17.84
N PRO A 26 -36.85 -6.21 16.70
CA PRO A 26 -38.22 -5.98 16.29
C PRO A 26 -39.23 -6.50 17.35
N ALA A 27 -40.30 -5.74 17.56
CA ALA A 27 -41.34 -6.13 18.51
C ALA A 27 -41.96 -7.49 18.13
N GLY A 28 -42.07 -8.36 19.11
CA GLY A 28 -42.65 -9.70 18.93
C GLY A 28 -41.67 -10.79 18.48
N GLU A 29 -40.39 -10.47 18.34
CA GLU A 29 -39.34 -11.48 18.12
C GLU A 29 -39.16 -12.37 19.34
N VAL A 30 -39.09 -13.66 19.11
CA VAL A 30 -38.86 -14.69 20.15
C VAL A 30 -37.72 -15.61 19.71
N CYS A 31 -37.02 -16.17 20.66
CA CYS A 31 -35.98 -17.16 20.38
C CYS A 31 -36.58 -18.42 19.75
N GLU A 32 -36.16 -18.79 18.57
CA GLU A 32 -36.62 -19.97 17.84
C GLU A 32 -36.37 -21.29 18.60
N LYS A 33 -35.39 -21.32 19.48
CA LYS A 33 -35.02 -22.54 20.24
C LYS A 33 -35.74 -22.68 21.55
N CYS A 34 -35.97 -21.60 22.31
CA CYS A 34 -36.53 -21.66 23.66
C CYS A 34 -37.80 -20.83 23.84
N GLY A 35 -38.20 -20.02 22.86
CA GLY A 35 -39.36 -19.16 22.92
C GLY A 35 -39.27 -17.93 23.80
N ALA A 36 -38.08 -17.64 24.37
CA ALA A 36 -37.87 -16.47 25.22
C ALA A 36 -38.00 -15.18 24.37
N SER A 37 -38.58 -14.14 24.97
CA SER A 37 -38.75 -12.81 24.41
C SER A 37 -37.84 -11.74 25.06
N GLU A 38 -37.10 -12.14 26.11
CA GLU A 38 -36.13 -11.29 26.75
C GLU A 38 -34.75 -11.44 26.08
N TRP A 39 -34.12 -10.32 25.78
CA TRP A 39 -32.86 -10.26 25.04
C TRP A 39 -31.84 -9.44 25.80
N GLU A 40 -30.60 -9.95 25.86
CA GLU A 40 -29.45 -9.26 26.40
C GLU A 40 -28.43 -9.00 25.29
N LYS A 41 -27.79 -7.84 25.33
CA LYS A 41 -26.68 -7.53 24.41
C LYS A 41 -25.41 -8.14 24.94
N ASP A 42 -24.70 -8.83 24.07
CA ASP A 42 -23.33 -9.26 24.35
C ASP A 42 -22.41 -8.03 24.45
N THR A 43 -21.55 -8.03 25.47
CA THR A 43 -20.57 -6.98 25.70
C THR A 43 -19.19 -7.31 25.13
N ASP A 44 -18.99 -8.56 24.72
CA ASP A 44 -17.77 -8.97 24.05
C ASP A 44 -17.70 -8.37 22.65
N ILE A 45 -16.49 -8.02 22.22
CA ILE A 45 -16.23 -7.56 20.86
C ILE A 45 -15.63 -8.69 20.03
N MET A 46 -15.88 -8.66 18.73
CA MET A 46 -15.25 -9.60 17.82
C MET A 46 -13.74 -9.45 17.83
N ASP A 47 -13.05 -10.57 17.65
CA ASP A 47 -11.60 -10.57 17.48
C ASP A 47 -11.22 -9.71 16.26
N VAL A 48 -10.26 -8.82 16.42
CA VAL A 48 -9.83 -7.89 15.38
C VAL A 48 -9.28 -8.59 14.13
N TRP A 49 -8.74 -9.80 14.28
CA TRP A 49 -8.29 -10.61 13.15
C TRP A 49 -9.46 -11.18 12.36
N PHE A 50 -10.61 -11.44 13.00
CA PHE A 50 -11.82 -11.82 12.28
C PHE A 50 -12.36 -10.66 11.47
N ASP A 51 -12.39 -9.46 12.03
CA ASP A 51 -12.83 -8.25 11.33
C ASP A 51 -11.95 -7.98 10.11
N SER A 52 -10.64 -7.95 10.28
CA SER A 52 -9.69 -7.76 9.19
C SER A 52 -9.72 -8.91 8.17
N GLY A 53 -9.88 -10.15 8.65
CA GLY A 53 -10.01 -11.33 7.79
C GLY A 53 -11.26 -11.33 6.91
N SER A 54 -12.30 -10.63 7.33
CA SER A 54 -13.59 -10.54 6.60
C SER A 54 -13.61 -9.42 5.55
N THR A 55 -12.52 -8.68 5.34
CA THR A 55 -12.46 -7.57 4.37
C THR A 55 -12.77 -8.00 2.94
N HIS A 56 -12.52 -9.25 2.56
CA HIS A 56 -12.90 -9.77 1.25
C HIS A 56 -14.44 -9.71 1.03
N ALA A 57 -15.24 -9.90 2.08
CA ALA A 57 -16.69 -9.77 2.00
C ALA A 57 -17.15 -8.32 2.20
N ALA A 58 -16.56 -7.61 3.17
CA ALA A 58 -16.96 -6.25 3.51
C ALA A 58 -16.51 -5.18 2.51
N VAL A 59 -15.48 -5.47 1.70
CA VAL A 59 -14.89 -4.51 0.76
C VAL A 59 -14.97 -5.01 -0.68
N LEU A 60 -14.42 -6.21 -0.99
CA LEU A 60 -14.34 -6.65 -2.38
C LEU A 60 -15.73 -6.99 -2.98
N ASP A 61 -16.65 -7.54 -2.18
CA ASP A 61 -18.01 -7.84 -2.64
C ASP A 61 -18.91 -6.61 -2.70
N GLU A 62 -18.68 -5.62 -1.83
CA GLU A 62 -19.56 -4.46 -1.69
C GLU A 62 -19.22 -3.32 -2.67
N ARG A 63 -18.00 -3.29 -3.22
CA ARG A 63 -17.54 -2.22 -4.10
C ARG A 63 -17.51 -2.69 -5.56
N PRO A 64 -18.32 -2.08 -6.44
CA PRO A 64 -18.45 -2.52 -7.83
C PRO A 64 -17.17 -2.31 -8.66
N GLU A 65 -16.29 -1.41 -8.24
CA GLU A 65 -14.99 -1.16 -8.88
C GLU A 65 -13.91 -2.19 -8.49
N LEU A 66 -14.20 -3.03 -7.49
CA LEU A 66 -13.29 -4.08 -7.02
C LEU A 66 -13.80 -5.45 -7.45
N ARG A 67 -12.95 -6.45 -7.31
CA ARG A 67 -13.29 -7.84 -7.65
C ARG A 67 -12.86 -8.83 -6.57
N PHE A 68 -13.60 -9.91 -6.48
CA PHE A 68 -13.27 -11.08 -5.69
C PHE A 68 -12.93 -12.27 -6.61
N PRO A 69 -11.89 -13.09 -6.34
CA PRO A 69 -10.83 -12.84 -5.36
C PRO A 69 -9.91 -11.69 -5.77
N ALA A 70 -9.20 -11.10 -4.80
CA ALA A 70 -8.17 -10.10 -5.07
C ALA A 70 -7.06 -10.69 -5.95
N ASP A 71 -6.42 -9.86 -6.78
CA ASP A 71 -5.32 -10.33 -7.61
C ASP A 71 -4.10 -10.67 -6.77
N MET A 72 -3.81 -9.84 -5.77
CA MET A 72 -2.64 -10.01 -4.92
C MET A 72 -2.93 -9.52 -3.50
N TYR A 73 -2.49 -10.28 -2.50
CA TYR A 73 -2.29 -9.84 -1.13
C TYR A 73 -0.80 -9.56 -0.92
N MET A 74 -0.49 -8.43 -0.30
CA MET A 74 0.89 -7.98 -0.10
C MET A 74 1.10 -7.56 1.34
N GLU A 75 1.94 -8.28 2.07
CA GLU A 75 2.31 -7.99 3.45
C GLU A 75 3.63 -8.68 3.83
N GLY A 76 4.11 -8.47 5.05
CA GLY A 76 5.23 -9.18 5.62
C GLY A 76 4.90 -10.62 6.00
N GLY A 77 5.93 -11.44 6.19
CA GLY A 77 5.78 -12.86 6.53
C GLY A 77 5.15 -13.16 7.88
N ASP A 78 5.07 -12.17 8.80
CA ASP A 78 4.33 -12.28 10.06
C ASP A 78 2.83 -12.49 9.85
N GLN A 79 2.29 -12.04 8.72
CA GLN A 79 0.87 -12.18 8.38
C GLN A 79 0.45 -13.61 8.01
N PHE A 80 1.36 -14.55 7.92
CA PHE A 80 1.02 -15.97 7.89
C PHE A 80 0.28 -16.44 9.15
N ARG A 81 0.47 -15.75 10.28
CA ARG A 81 -0.29 -15.93 11.53
C ARG A 81 -1.24 -14.77 11.84
N GLY A 82 -1.54 -13.94 10.88
CA GLY A 82 -2.39 -12.77 11.02
C GLY A 82 -3.41 -12.71 9.89
N TRP A 83 -3.36 -11.64 9.11
CA TRP A 83 -4.35 -11.34 8.09
C TRP A 83 -4.42 -12.38 6.96
N PHE A 84 -3.31 -12.93 6.51
CA PHE A 84 -3.33 -13.99 5.50
C PHE A 84 -4.11 -15.21 6.00
N GLN A 85 -3.86 -15.64 7.23
CA GLN A 85 -4.56 -16.78 7.82
C GLN A 85 -6.04 -16.52 8.03
N SER A 86 -6.39 -15.42 8.69
CA SER A 86 -7.77 -15.10 9.01
C SER A 86 -8.61 -14.87 7.75
N SER A 87 -8.07 -14.18 6.73
CA SER A 87 -8.72 -14.00 5.43
C SER A 87 -8.93 -15.33 4.71
N LEU A 88 -7.93 -16.19 4.70
CA LEU A 88 -8.04 -17.50 4.05
C LEU A 88 -9.14 -18.35 4.70
N LEU A 89 -9.13 -18.46 6.03
CA LEU A 89 -10.07 -19.30 6.77
C LEU A 89 -11.50 -18.79 6.62
N THR A 90 -11.75 -17.49 6.76
CA THR A 90 -13.08 -16.89 6.62
C THR A 90 -13.60 -17.00 5.20
N SER A 91 -12.75 -16.83 4.20
CA SER A 91 -13.14 -16.96 2.80
C SER A 91 -13.41 -18.41 2.40
N VAL A 92 -12.57 -19.34 2.79
CA VAL A 92 -12.82 -20.77 2.51
C VAL A 92 -14.08 -21.25 3.20
N ALA A 93 -14.31 -20.85 4.45
CA ALA A 93 -15.53 -21.22 5.18
C ALA A 93 -16.81 -20.66 4.55
N SER A 94 -16.79 -19.44 4.01
CA SER A 94 -17.98 -18.76 3.48
C SER A 94 -18.16 -18.91 1.97
N LYS A 95 -17.09 -19.06 1.20
CA LYS A 95 -17.09 -19.04 -0.28
C LYS A 95 -16.41 -20.27 -0.93
N GLY A 96 -15.79 -21.13 -0.15
CA GLY A 96 -15.14 -22.35 -0.66
C GLY A 96 -13.80 -22.11 -1.39
N CYS A 97 -13.27 -20.89 -1.41
CA CYS A 97 -12.03 -20.57 -2.11
C CYS A 97 -11.21 -19.50 -1.38
N ALA A 98 -9.94 -19.38 -1.75
CA ALA A 98 -9.07 -18.34 -1.22
C ALA A 98 -9.53 -16.95 -1.67
N PRO A 99 -9.34 -15.89 -0.84
CA PRO A 99 -9.74 -14.52 -1.18
C PRO A 99 -8.76 -13.82 -2.11
N TYR A 100 -7.69 -14.47 -2.51
CA TYR A 100 -6.61 -13.94 -3.36
C TYR A 100 -6.15 -14.97 -4.39
N LYS A 101 -5.56 -14.48 -5.49
CA LYS A 101 -4.92 -15.30 -6.52
C LYS A 101 -3.45 -15.52 -6.24
N SER A 102 -2.78 -14.52 -5.68
CA SER A 102 -1.37 -14.55 -5.33
C SER A 102 -1.08 -13.84 -4.01
N VAL A 103 0.02 -14.22 -3.38
CA VAL A 103 0.53 -13.59 -2.16
C VAL A 103 1.96 -13.16 -2.43
N LEU A 104 2.26 -11.90 -2.13
CA LEU A 104 3.61 -11.36 -2.12
C LEU A 104 4.01 -11.08 -0.68
N CYS A 105 5.08 -11.73 -0.21
CA CYS A 105 5.66 -11.44 1.09
C CYS A 105 6.91 -10.59 0.89
N HIS A 106 6.95 -9.41 1.52
CA HIS A 106 8.10 -8.53 1.48
C HIS A 106 8.94 -8.65 2.77
N GLY A 107 10.19 -8.20 2.69
CA GLY A 107 11.08 -8.04 3.84
C GLY A 107 10.70 -6.84 4.72
N TRP A 108 11.49 -6.61 5.75
CA TRP A 108 11.28 -5.53 6.72
C TRP A 108 12.11 -4.30 6.38
N VAL A 109 11.62 -3.15 6.78
CA VAL A 109 12.47 -1.96 6.86
C VAL A 109 13.18 -1.99 8.20
N VAL A 110 14.51 -2.02 8.14
CA VAL A 110 15.39 -2.09 9.31
C VAL A 110 16.27 -0.85 9.41
N ASP A 111 16.85 -0.59 10.57
CA ASP A 111 17.78 0.53 10.74
C ASP A 111 19.11 0.31 9.98
N GLU A 112 20.01 1.29 10.01
CA GLU A 112 21.31 1.20 9.33
C GLU A 112 22.17 0.02 9.78
N GLN A 113 21.95 -0.48 11.01
CA GLN A 113 22.65 -1.63 11.58
C GLN A 113 21.94 -2.97 11.28
N GLY A 114 20.80 -2.94 10.60
CA GLY A 114 20.01 -4.13 10.28
C GLY A 114 19.13 -4.62 11.43
N LYS A 115 18.83 -3.78 12.42
CA LYS A 115 17.91 -4.11 13.52
C LYS A 115 16.50 -3.64 13.19
N GLN A 116 15.51 -4.40 13.63
CA GLN A 116 14.12 -4.00 13.52
C GLN A 116 13.86 -2.66 14.21
N MET A 117 13.04 -1.84 13.59
CA MET A 117 12.66 -0.53 14.11
C MET A 117 11.55 -0.68 15.14
N HIS A 118 11.75 -0.10 16.32
CA HIS A 118 10.76 -0.05 17.39
C HIS A 118 10.64 1.35 17.95
N LYS A 119 9.43 1.81 18.23
CA LYS A 119 9.19 3.10 18.87
C LYS A 119 9.94 3.25 20.20
N SER A 120 9.96 2.17 20.99
CA SER A 120 10.68 2.14 22.29
C SER A 120 12.20 2.22 22.15
N ALA A 121 12.77 1.81 21.03
CA ALA A 121 14.20 1.88 20.75
C ALA A 121 14.62 3.22 20.14
N GLY A 122 13.68 4.05 19.69
CA GLY A 122 13.96 5.34 19.05
C GLY A 122 14.75 5.25 17.75
N ASN A 123 14.81 4.06 17.12
CA ASN A 123 15.55 3.82 15.89
C ASN A 123 14.66 3.87 14.63
N GLY A 124 13.42 4.30 14.77
CA GLY A 124 12.50 4.47 13.66
C GLY A 124 12.90 5.64 12.76
N VAL A 125 12.59 5.54 11.48
CA VAL A 125 12.74 6.62 10.49
C VAL A 125 11.34 7.06 10.09
N GLU A 126 10.99 8.29 10.44
CA GLU A 126 9.70 8.86 10.07
C GLU A 126 9.76 9.45 8.66
N PRO A 127 8.90 9.00 7.72
CA PRO A 127 8.90 9.51 6.34
C PRO A 127 8.74 11.03 6.25
N SER A 128 7.98 11.64 7.16
CA SER A 128 7.78 13.09 7.23
C SER A 128 9.07 13.87 7.48
N GLU A 129 9.98 13.34 8.29
CA GLU A 129 11.28 13.95 8.54
C GLU A 129 12.17 13.88 7.29
N ILE A 130 12.17 12.73 6.61
CA ILE A 130 12.92 12.56 5.37
C ILE A 130 12.39 13.48 4.27
N ILE A 131 11.07 13.60 4.15
CA ILE A 131 10.44 14.52 3.18
C ILE A 131 10.86 15.96 3.46
N LYS A 132 10.87 16.36 4.72
CA LYS A 132 11.29 17.71 5.13
C LYS A 132 12.76 18.01 4.79
N ASP A 133 13.64 17.04 5.04
CA ASP A 133 15.09 17.24 4.91
C ASP A 133 15.57 17.04 3.47
N TYR A 134 15.00 16.10 2.72
CA TYR A 134 15.48 15.66 1.42
C TYR A 134 14.44 15.76 0.28
N GLY A 135 13.16 15.87 0.60
CA GLY A 135 12.07 15.84 -0.37
C GLY A 135 11.51 14.44 -0.62
N ALA A 136 10.27 14.37 -1.09
CA ALA A 136 9.56 13.11 -1.32
C ALA A 136 10.21 12.21 -2.38
N ASP A 137 10.87 12.82 -3.39
CA ASP A 137 11.51 12.06 -4.47
C ASP A 137 12.65 11.19 -4.00
N ILE A 138 13.33 11.55 -2.89
CA ILE A 138 14.40 10.74 -2.33
C ILE A 138 13.84 9.45 -1.71
N ILE A 139 12.67 9.50 -1.06
CA ILE A 139 11.99 8.29 -0.58
C ILE A 139 11.55 7.42 -1.76
N ARG A 140 10.97 8.01 -2.80
CA ARG A 140 10.57 7.27 -4.01
C ARG A 140 11.75 6.59 -4.67
N LEU A 141 12.87 7.28 -4.78
CA LEU A 141 14.10 6.73 -5.35
C LEU A 141 14.66 5.59 -4.49
N TRP A 142 14.62 5.74 -3.16
CA TRP A 142 15.03 4.69 -2.24
C TRP A 142 14.17 3.43 -2.40
N VAL A 143 12.84 3.58 -2.42
CA VAL A 143 11.91 2.45 -2.64
C VAL A 143 12.18 1.79 -3.99
N ALA A 144 12.30 2.58 -5.07
CA ALA A 144 12.53 2.05 -6.42
C ALA A 144 13.89 1.36 -6.59
N SER A 145 14.88 1.73 -5.80
CA SER A 145 16.23 1.12 -5.83
C SER A 145 16.41 -0.05 -4.87
N SER A 146 15.37 -0.39 -4.09
CA SER A 146 15.45 -1.42 -3.05
C SER A 146 14.88 -2.75 -3.55
N ASP A 147 15.52 -3.85 -3.15
CA ASP A 147 14.95 -5.19 -3.33
C ASP A 147 13.99 -5.48 -2.16
N TYR A 148 12.69 -5.48 -2.43
CA TYR A 148 11.65 -5.69 -1.44
C TYR A 148 11.55 -7.15 -0.95
N THR A 149 12.20 -8.08 -1.59
CA THR A 149 12.17 -9.50 -1.19
C THR A 149 13.05 -9.81 0.02
N VAL A 150 13.92 -8.89 0.39
CA VAL A 150 14.82 -8.95 1.55
C VAL A 150 14.62 -7.74 2.44
N ASP A 151 15.24 -7.77 3.64
CA ASP A 151 15.20 -6.64 4.55
C ASP A 151 15.95 -5.43 3.98
N VAL A 152 15.29 -4.27 4.00
CA VAL A 152 15.80 -3.02 3.43
C VAL A 152 16.22 -2.08 4.54
N ARG A 153 17.45 -1.61 4.49
CA ARG A 153 17.97 -0.64 5.47
C ARG A 153 17.48 0.76 5.14
N ALA A 154 17.08 1.48 6.18
CA ALA A 154 16.75 2.90 6.11
C ALA A 154 17.53 3.69 7.17
N GLY A 155 18.00 4.89 6.80
CA GLY A 155 18.71 5.78 7.71
C GLY A 155 19.27 7.00 7.01
N LYS A 156 19.70 7.97 7.81
CA LYS A 156 20.12 9.30 7.31
C LYS A 156 21.27 9.22 6.31
N ASN A 157 22.23 8.32 6.51
CA ASN A 157 23.37 8.18 5.59
C ASN A 157 22.93 7.65 4.22
N ILE A 158 21.98 6.72 4.19
CA ILE A 158 21.42 6.14 2.95
C ILE A 158 20.70 7.24 2.16
N PHE A 159 19.81 7.98 2.81
CA PHE A 159 19.08 9.07 2.16
C PHE A 159 20.00 10.20 1.69
N LYS A 160 21.08 10.50 2.44
CA LYS A 160 22.09 11.46 2.02
C LYS A 160 22.79 11.03 0.73
N GLN A 161 23.22 9.76 0.64
CA GLN A 161 23.87 9.23 -0.57
C GLN A 161 22.93 9.28 -1.78
N LEU A 162 21.66 8.88 -1.59
CA LEU A 162 20.66 8.98 -2.64
C LEU A 162 20.38 10.42 -3.08
N SER A 163 20.39 11.36 -2.13
CA SER A 163 20.23 12.78 -2.42
C SER A 163 21.41 13.31 -3.28
N GLU A 164 22.62 12.82 -3.07
CA GLU A 164 23.78 13.18 -3.90
C GLU A 164 23.66 12.64 -5.33
N ALA A 165 23.19 11.39 -5.49
CA ALA A 165 22.91 10.81 -6.81
C ALA A 165 21.78 11.57 -7.52
N TYR A 166 20.68 11.83 -6.83
CA TYR A 166 19.55 12.60 -7.36
C TYR A 166 19.96 14.01 -7.80
N ARG A 167 20.85 14.67 -7.03
CA ARG A 167 21.36 16.00 -7.37
C ARG A 167 22.11 16.01 -8.70
N LYS A 168 22.87 14.96 -9.00
CA LYS A 168 23.56 14.83 -10.30
C LYS A 168 22.56 14.77 -11.44
N ILE A 169 21.52 13.94 -11.31
CA ILE A 169 20.43 13.82 -12.31
C ILE A 169 19.73 15.18 -12.50
N ARG A 170 19.34 15.82 -11.41
CA ARG A 170 18.67 17.12 -11.43
C ARG A 170 19.53 18.22 -12.06
N ASN A 171 20.81 18.25 -11.74
CA ASN A 171 21.74 19.24 -12.29
C ASN A 171 21.95 19.04 -13.79
N THR A 172 22.06 17.79 -14.25
CA THR A 172 22.13 17.46 -15.69
C THR A 172 20.85 17.89 -16.40
N ALA A 173 19.67 17.57 -15.88
CA ALA A 173 18.40 18.01 -16.44
C ALA A 173 18.31 19.55 -16.50
N ARG A 174 18.73 20.24 -15.42
CA ARG A 174 18.78 21.71 -15.39
C ARG A 174 19.70 22.29 -16.43
N PHE A 175 20.87 21.69 -16.64
CA PHE A 175 21.82 22.10 -17.69
C PHE A 175 21.22 21.94 -19.07
N ILE A 176 20.61 20.77 -19.37
CA ILE A 176 19.95 20.50 -20.65
C ILE A 176 18.84 21.53 -20.90
N LEU A 177 17.92 21.69 -19.94
CA LEU A 177 16.81 22.63 -20.04
C LEU A 177 17.28 24.09 -20.25
N GLY A 178 18.36 24.49 -19.59
CA GLY A 178 18.92 25.83 -19.75
C GLY A 178 19.54 26.08 -21.14
N ASN A 179 19.88 25.01 -21.87
CA ASN A 179 20.42 25.11 -23.24
C ASN A 179 19.31 24.95 -24.30
N LEU A 180 18.09 24.64 -23.91
CA LEU A 180 16.94 24.48 -24.82
C LEU A 180 16.03 25.73 -24.85
N ASP A 181 16.42 26.81 -24.20
CA ASP A 181 15.64 28.04 -24.21
C ASP A 181 15.55 28.63 -25.64
N GLY A 182 14.33 28.78 -26.14
CA GLY A 182 14.08 29.22 -27.50
C GLY A 182 14.27 28.17 -28.61
N PHE A 183 14.63 26.93 -28.29
CA PHE A 183 14.80 25.84 -29.23
C PHE A 183 13.43 25.29 -29.70
N ASP A 184 13.19 25.30 -31.02
CA ASP A 184 12.04 24.64 -31.65
C ASP A 184 12.51 23.36 -32.38
N PRO A 185 12.06 22.16 -31.96
CA PRO A 185 12.48 20.90 -32.59
C PRO A 185 12.01 20.76 -34.04
N ASN A 186 11.05 21.59 -34.51
CA ASN A 186 10.59 21.54 -35.87
C ASN A 186 11.45 22.36 -36.85
N THR A 187 12.17 23.35 -36.36
CA THR A 187 12.96 24.28 -37.18
C THR A 187 14.46 24.25 -36.89
N ASP A 188 14.86 23.90 -35.68
CA ASP A 188 16.23 24.09 -35.17
C ASP A 188 17.04 22.78 -35.11
N CYS A 189 16.42 21.65 -35.47
CA CYS A 189 17.13 20.37 -35.59
C CYS A 189 18.07 20.38 -36.81
N VAL A 190 19.30 19.93 -36.59
CA VAL A 190 20.27 19.67 -37.68
C VAL A 190 19.98 18.29 -38.30
N ALA A 191 20.19 18.19 -39.61
CA ALA A 191 20.06 16.93 -40.31
C ALA A 191 21.18 15.95 -39.89
N ASP A 192 20.90 14.65 -39.99
CA ASP A 192 21.81 13.60 -39.48
C ASP A 192 23.19 13.60 -40.15
N ASP A 193 23.28 14.03 -41.41
CA ASP A 193 24.52 14.16 -42.16
C ASP A 193 25.36 15.37 -41.71
N GLN A 194 24.79 16.31 -41.00
CA GLN A 194 25.45 17.52 -40.47
C GLN A 194 25.86 17.35 -39.00
N LEU A 195 25.49 16.25 -38.35
CA LEU A 195 25.89 15.96 -36.97
C LEU A 195 27.40 15.70 -36.89
N GLN A 196 28.02 16.20 -35.83
CA GLN A 196 29.42 15.90 -35.50
C GLN A 196 29.52 14.45 -34.94
N ASP A 197 30.73 13.90 -34.95
CA ASP A 197 30.94 12.52 -34.49
C ASP A 197 30.55 12.30 -33.02
N ILE A 198 30.73 13.33 -32.17
CA ILE A 198 30.36 13.30 -30.76
C ILE A 198 28.83 13.23 -30.60
N ASP A 199 28.08 13.94 -31.47
CA ASP A 199 26.62 13.94 -31.42
C ASP A 199 26.06 12.59 -31.88
N ARG A 200 26.64 12.01 -32.95
CA ARG A 200 26.29 10.66 -33.43
C ARG A 200 26.55 9.60 -32.38
N TRP A 201 27.71 9.71 -31.69
CA TRP A 201 28.02 8.80 -30.58
C TRP A 201 27.01 8.94 -29.44
N ALA A 202 26.62 10.16 -29.07
CA ALA A 202 25.65 10.39 -28.01
C ALA A 202 24.27 9.85 -28.35
N LEU A 203 23.82 10.00 -29.59
CA LEU A 203 22.55 9.42 -30.07
C LEU A 203 22.61 7.88 -30.05
N ALA A 204 23.66 7.27 -30.53
CA ALA A 204 23.83 5.82 -30.50
C ALA A 204 23.85 5.28 -29.06
N ALA A 205 24.55 5.95 -28.14
CA ALA A 205 24.55 5.59 -26.72
C ALA A 205 23.17 5.76 -26.06
N LEU A 206 22.38 6.73 -26.48
CA LEU A 206 20.99 6.92 -26.03
C LEU A 206 20.10 5.79 -26.54
N ASP A 207 20.22 5.39 -27.80
CA ASP A 207 19.45 4.29 -28.37
C ASP A 207 19.73 2.98 -27.64
N ASP A 208 21.01 2.67 -27.40
CA ASP A 208 21.41 1.52 -26.60
C ASP A 208 20.82 1.55 -25.17
N LEU A 209 20.81 2.72 -24.54
CA LEU A 209 20.24 2.90 -23.22
C LEU A 209 18.72 2.67 -23.20
N ILE A 210 18.01 3.19 -24.20
CA ILE A 210 16.56 3.01 -24.34
C ILE A 210 16.21 1.51 -24.52
N VAL A 211 16.93 0.82 -25.40
CA VAL A 211 16.73 -0.63 -25.63
C VAL A 211 16.98 -1.45 -24.39
N ASN A 212 18.00 -1.11 -23.61
CA ASN A 212 18.35 -1.86 -22.38
C ASN A 212 17.47 -1.49 -21.15
N THR A 213 16.68 -0.42 -21.23
CA THR A 213 15.82 0.03 -20.10
C THR A 213 14.37 -0.42 -20.24
N ASN A 214 13.90 -0.66 -21.46
CA ASN A 214 12.54 -1.14 -21.80
C ASN A 214 12.48 -2.67 -21.90
#